data_c1e2da3139f770d92cb4f41334b6c0ee
#
_entry.id   c1e2da3139f770d92cb4f41334b6c0ee
#
_cell.length_a   1.000
_cell.length_b   1.000
_cell.length_c   1.000
_cell.angle_alpha   90.00
_cell.angle_beta   90.00
_cell.angle_gamma   90.00
#
_symmetry.space_group_name_H-M   'P 1'
#
loop_
_entity.id
_entity.type
_entity.pdbx_description
1 polymer ?
#
loop_
_entity_poly.entity_id
_entity_poly.type
_entity_poly.pdbx_seq_one_letter_code
_entity_poly.pdbx_strand_id
1 'polypeptide(L)'
;MSQSLQMQTSRLAVAMSMVACTLVAACLANSQRVKSPSGIDHTNYGLAQTSAILLTSEAGDKLALQANVPFRDGLPGATRIVIRPDIRKQTIVGIGSSFTESSAFVLAHLEKAQRRSVMEQIYGEAGANFSLARTVIGATDFSVEGKYSYADVAGDETLKHFSIAVDKDGFAASKYPGVKDEAFDLLPMVKEALAIKRAQADEDLRIVASAWTAPAWMKDIEDWYRPGTAETNWQGTGGSLKPQYVQTYANYLVRYLNAYQAEGVQIWGLTPVNEPHGNSGFWESMHFTPQSQNAFINHHLGPALKDSGHGDIKTLIYDQNRDDLESWTDVMFGDPETAAFVHGAAVHWYASTFKVYEDVFDRVHRKFPTFSIIHTEATIDSLGNDAPGGVLDPARFKESDWFDNDAFWWNENATDWAYTATWAARHEDHPIYTPVHRYARNIIVSLNHWVEGWIDWNVVLDKRGGPNHVGNYCGAPIMIDVQSGHVYYTPIFYVLAQFSRTIRPGDRAVQASKHLDGLEDDALHASATINSANLVSVQLLNTTKHPIRYSLQIGSQFAELTIAANAVQTVRVQL
;
A
#
# COMPACT_ATOMS: atom_id res chain seq x y z
N MET A 1 -56.88 -48.60 16.65
CA MET A 1 -56.30 -47.22 16.64
C MET A 1 -54.80 -47.19 16.20
N SER A 2 -54.26 -48.20 15.53
CA SER A 2 -52.84 -48.26 15.17
C SER A 2 -52.53 -48.34 13.66
N GLN A 3 -53.55 -48.25 12.81
CA GLN A 3 -53.36 -48.33 11.34
C GLN A 3 -53.55 -46.99 10.61
N SER A 4 -54.02 -45.95 11.27
CA SER A 4 -54.21 -44.64 10.64
C SER A 4 -53.00 -43.67 10.77
N LEU A 5 -52.03 -44.00 11.63
CA LEU A 5 -50.84 -43.16 11.80
C LEU A 5 -49.69 -43.50 10.82
N GLN A 6 -49.71 -44.74 10.25
CA GLN A 6 -48.63 -45.12 9.30
C GLN A 6 -48.84 -44.63 7.87
N MET A 7 -50.07 -44.22 7.50
CA MET A 7 -50.36 -43.70 6.16
C MET A 7 -50.11 -42.19 6.02
N GLN A 8 -50.05 -41.43 7.11
CA GLN A 8 -49.75 -39.99 7.06
C GLN A 8 -48.25 -39.68 7.01
N THR A 9 -47.41 -40.55 7.60
CA THR A 9 -45.96 -40.36 7.57
C THR A 9 -45.31 -40.71 6.21
N SER A 10 -45.93 -41.60 5.43
CA SER A 10 -45.41 -41.96 4.09
C SER A 10 -45.73 -40.88 3.02
N ARG A 11 -46.78 -40.07 3.18
CA ARG A 11 -47.11 -38.99 2.25
C ARG A 11 -46.27 -37.74 2.51
N LEU A 12 -45.88 -37.45 3.75
CA LEU A 12 -44.96 -36.36 4.06
C LEU A 12 -43.51 -36.61 3.60
N ALA A 13 -43.06 -37.87 3.70
CA ALA A 13 -41.72 -38.23 3.25
C ALA A 13 -41.54 -38.14 1.72
N VAL A 14 -42.58 -38.49 0.94
CA VAL A 14 -42.56 -38.41 -0.53
C VAL A 14 -42.65 -36.94 -0.99
N ALA A 15 -43.43 -36.08 -0.29
CA ALA A 15 -43.49 -34.63 -0.62
C ALA A 15 -42.19 -33.88 -0.30
N MET A 16 -41.50 -34.22 0.80
CA MET A 16 -40.20 -33.67 1.13
C MET A 16 -39.08 -34.16 0.20
N SER A 17 -39.15 -35.38 -0.30
CA SER A 17 -38.16 -35.92 -1.24
C SER A 17 -38.29 -35.27 -2.64
N MET A 18 -39.49 -34.93 -3.10
CA MET A 18 -39.67 -34.24 -4.38
C MET A 18 -39.30 -32.77 -4.33
N VAL A 19 -39.51 -32.09 -3.20
CA VAL A 19 -39.06 -30.68 -3.03
C VAL A 19 -37.56 -30.58 -2.89
N ALA A 20 -36.90 -31.55 -2.23
CA ALA A 20 -35.44 -31.61 -2.15
C ALA A 20 -34.79 -31.89 -3.52
N CYS A 21 -35.37 -32.76 -4.35
CA CYS A 21 -34.85 -33.02 -5.70
C CYS A 21 -35.05 -31.86 -6.66
N THR A 22 -36.16 -31.09 -6.55
CA THR A 22 -36.33 -29.88 -7.39
C THR A 22 -35.46 -28.72 -6.98
N LEU A 23 -35.14 -28.54 -5.72
CA LEU A 23 -34.18 -27.55 -5.25
C LEU A 23 -32.72 -27.88 -5.62
N VAL A 24 -32.34 -29.14 -5.56
CA VAL A 24 -31.01 -29.59 -6.01
C VAL A 24 -30.87 -29.50 -7.54
N ALA A 25 -31.92 -29.79 -8.31
CA ALA A 25 -31.91 -29.61 -9.76
C ALA A 25 -31.88 -28.12 -10.17
N ALA A 26 -32.52 -27.21 -9.41
CA ALA A 26 -32.45 -25.78 -9.63
C ALA A 26 -31.10 -25.17 -9.24
N CYS A 27 -30.44 -25.69 -8.19
CA CYS A 27 -29.07 -25.30 -7.85
C CYS A 27 -28.03 -25.84 -8.85
N LEU A 28 -28.26 -26.99 -9.47
CA LEU A 28 -27.37 -27.55 -10.49
C LEU A 28 -27.59 -26.92 -11.89
N ALA A 29 -28.76 -26.35 -12.16
CA ALA A 29 -29.04 -25.66 -13.42
C ALA A 29 -28.54 -24.19 -13.44
N ASN A 30 -28.20 -23.61 -12.28
CA ASN A 30 -27.64 -22.26 -12.17
C ASN A 30 -26.14 -22.25 -11.81
N SER A 31 -25.47 -23.40 -11.87
CA SER A 31 -24.02 -23.41 -11.99
C SER A 31 -23.67 -22.89 -13.38
N GLN A 32 -23.58 -21.56 -13.51
CA GLN A 32 -22.77 -21.00 -14.59
C GLN A 32 -21.45 -21.75 -14.52
N ARG A 33 -21.14 -22.49 -15.58
CA ARG A 33 -19.81 -23.07 -15.79
C ARG A 33 -18.83 -21.93 -15.55
N VAL A 34 -18.16 -21.92 -14.42
CA VAL A 34 -16.91 -21.20 -14.27
C VAL A 34 -16.03 -21.81 -15.35
N LYS A 35 -15.88 -21.12 -16.47
CA LYS A 35 -14.97 -21.52 -17.53
C LYS A 35 -13.61 -21.67 -16.84
N SER A 36 -13.04 -22.84 -16.94
CA SER A 36 -11.66 -23.10 -16.51
C SER A 36 -10.76 -21.99 -17.07
N PRO A 37 -9.79 -21.46 -16.29
CA PRO A 37 -8.90 -20.39 -16.73
C PRO A 37 -8.01 -20.72 -17.94
N SER A 38 -8.09 -21.91 -18.47
CA SER A 38 -7.26 -22.45 -19.56
C SER A 38 -7.85 -22.29 -20.98
N GLY A 39 -8.96 -21.58 -21.15
CA GLY A 39 -9.46 -21.29 -22.49
C GLY A 39 -8.57 -20.26 -23.20
N ILE A 40 -7.96 -20.61 -24.33
CA ILE A 40 -7.26 -19.68 -25.22
C ILE A 40 -8.29 -18.66 -25.70
N ASP A 41 -8.01 -17.36 -25.47
CA ASP A 41 -8.81 -16.27 -26.05
C ASP A 41 -8.45 -16.17 -27.54
N HIS A 42 -9.41 -16.43 -28.42
CA HIS A 42 -9.27 -16.34 -29.86
C HIS A 42 -9.80 -15.02 -30.43
N THR A 43 -10.18 -14.06 -29.56
CA THR A 43 -10.69 -12.76 -30.00
C THR A 43 -9.61 -12.04 -30.81
N ASN A 44 -9.97 -11.61 -32.01
CA ASN A 44 -9.14 -10.70 -32.79
C ASN A 44 -9.58 -9.27 -32.46
N TYR A 45 -8.73 -8.53 -31.75
CA TYR A 45 -9.00 -7.14 -31.36
C TYR A 45 -8.64 -6.13 -32.46
N GLY A 46 -8.08 -6.57 -33.58
CA GLY A 46 -7.67 -5.69 -34.67
C GLY A 46 -6.46 -4.80 -34.31
N LEU A 47 -5.58 -5.29 -33.45
CA LEU A 47 -4.46 -4.51 -32.92
C LEU A 47 -3.44 -4.21 -34.03
N ALA A 48 -3.15 -2.92 -34.24
CA ALA A 48 -2.13 -2.49 -35.20
C ALA A 48 -0.73 -2.50 -34.56
N GLN A 49 -0.57 -1.80 -33.42
CA GLN A 49 0.69 -1.68 -32.69
C GLN A 49 0.46 -1.29 -31.22
N THR A 50 1.50 -1.33 -30.42
CA THR A 50 1.49 -0.75 -29.06
C THR A 50 1.23 0.75 -29.12
N SER A 51 0.57 1.31 -28.10
CA SER A 51 0.27 2.75 -28.03
C SER A 51 1.40 3.53 -27.36
N ALA A 52 2.11 2.90 -26.43
CA ALA A 52 3.29 3.45 -25.76
C ALA A 52 4.09 2.33 -25.11
N ILE A 53 5.40 2.48 -25.07
CA ILE A 53 6.30 1.62 -24.28
C ILE A 53 7.19 2.54 -23.43
N LEU A 54 7.19 2.31 -22.11
CA LEU A 54 8.00 3.03 -21.13
C LEU A 54 9.02 2.08 -20.51
N LEU A 55 10.23 2.54 -20.27
CA LEU A 55 11.32 1.78 -19.68
C LEU A 55 11.96 2.54 -18.53
N THR A 56 12.18 1.85 -17.41
CA THR A 56 13.08 2.25 -16.32
C THR A 56 14.06 1.12 -16.10
N SER A 57 15.38 1.38 -16.14
CA SER A 57 16.39 0.33 -16.12
C SER A 57 17.64 0.73 -15.31
N GLU A 58 18.41 -0.28 -14.90
CA GLU A 58 19.73 -0.11 -14.29
C GLU A 58 20.69 0.68 -15.20
N ALA A 59 20.50 0.60 -16.51
CA ALA A 59 21.31 1.34 -17.50
C ALA A 59 21.04 2.86 -17.50
N GLY A 60 20.08 3.33 -16.69
CA GLY A 60 19.77 4.75 -16.51
C GLY A 60 18.54 5.24 -17.27
N ASP A 61 17.75 4.36 -17.83
CA ASP A 61 16.45 4.73 -18.38
C ASP A 61 15.50 5.15 -17.25
N LYS A 62 14.84 6.30 -17.40
CA LYS A 62 13.93 6.90 -16.40
C LYS A 62 12.60 7.26 -17.08
N LEU A 63 11.66 6.33 -17.11
CA LEU A 63 10.41 6.40 -17.89
C LEU A 63 10.67 6.72 -19.38
N ALA A 64 11.75 6.17 -19.92
CA ALA A 64 12.16 6.44 -21.30
C ALA A 64 11.14 5.85 -22.29
N LEU A 65 10.65 6.68 -23.22
CA LEU A 65 9.77 6.22 -24.29
C LEU A 65 10.57 5.40 -25.30
N GLN A 66 10.01 4.26 -25.67
CA GLN A 66 10.54 3.37 -26.69
C GLN A 66 9.65 3.37 -27.94
N ALA A 67 10.18 2.88 -29.05
CA ALA A 67 9.42 2.76 -30.30
C ALA A 67 8.25 1.78 -30.14
N ASN A 68 7.12 2.12 -30.71
CA ASN A 68 5.97 1.24 -30.77
C ASN A 68 6.26 0.00 -31.64
N VAL A 69 5.67 -1.13 -31.24
CA VAL A 69 5.88 -2.43 -31.90
C VAL A 69 4.57 -2.91 -32.51
N PRO A 70 4.58 -3.38 -33.79
CA PRO A 70 3.38 -3.88 -34.46
C PRO A 70 2.91 -5.20 -33.87
N PHE A 71 1.58 -5.36 -33.78
CA PHE A 71 0.93 -6.65 -33.57
C PHE A 71 0.78 -7.42 -34.86
N ARG A 72 0.76 -8.74 -34.76
CA ARG A 72 0.55 -9.65 -35.89
C ARG A 72 -0.24 -10.88 -35.47
N ASP A 73 -0.90 -11.51 -36.43
CA ASP A 73 -1.49 -12.83 -36.27
C ASP A 73 -0.41 -13.92 -36.37
N GLY A 74 -0.69 -15.10 -35.85
CA GLY A 74 0.19 -16.26 -35.93
C GLY A 74 0.52 -16.90 -34.60
N LEU A 75 1.64 -17.61 -34.53
CA LEU A 75 2.09 -18.29 -33.31
C LEU A 75 3.08 -17.41 -32.55
N PRO A 76 2.80 -17.07 -31.29
CA PRO A 76 3.74 -16.35 -30.42
C PRO A 76 4.97 -17.21 -30.10
N GLY A 77 6.05 -16.56 -29.70
CA GLY A 77 7.26 -17.21 -29.22
C GLY A 77 7.02 -18.08 -27.98
N ALA A 78 8.00 -18.93 -27.65
CA ALA A 78 7.92 -19.84 -26.50
C ALA A 78 7.88 -19.06 -25.17
N THR A 79 8.73 -18.05 -25.00
CA THR A 79 8.58 -17.07 -23.89
C THR A 79 7.52 -16.05 -24.25
N ARG A 80 6.42 -16.03 -23.49
CA ARG A 80 5.29 -15.13 -23.76
C ARG A 80 4.55 -14.71 -22.51
N ILE A 81 3.98 -13.52 -22.60
CA ILE A 81 3.03 -12.96 -21.63
C ILE A 81 1.66 -12.90 -22.31
N VAL A 82 0.66 -13.53 -21.69
CA VAL A 82 -0.70 -13.62 -22.23
C VAL A 82 -1.63 -12.78 -21.37
N ILE A 83 -2.28 -11.78 -21.97
CA ILE A 83 -3.25 -10.92 -21.31
C ILE A 83 -4.66 -11.33 -21.72
N ARG A 84 -5.55 -11.43 -20.74
CA ARG A 84 -6.98 -11.73 -20.91
C ARG A 84 -7.81 -10.52 -20.45
N PRO A 85 -8.07 -9.53 -21.33
CA PRO A 85 -8.83 -8.33 -20.96
C PRO A 85 -10.28 -8.61 -20.56
N ASP A 86 -10.81 -9.75 -21.00
CA ASP A 86 -12.16 -10.26 -20.68
C ASP A 86 -12.27 -10.84 -19.26
N ILE A 87 -11.16 -11.22 -18.64
CA ILE A 87 -11.13 -11.75 -17.26
C ILE A 87 -10.72 -10.61 -16.31
N ARG A 88 -11.71 -9.86 -15.87
CA ARG A 88 -11.54 -8.70 -14.98
C ARG A 88 -11.54 -9.13 -13.52
N LYS A 89 -10.69 -8.48 -12.74
CA LYS A 89 -10.53 -8.69 -11.29
C LYS A 89 -10.96 -7.42 -10.51
N GLN A 90 -10.24 -7.05 -9.47
CA GLN A 90 -10.52 -5.89 -8.62
C GLN A 90 -10.40 -4.55 -9.36
N THR A 91 -11.03 -3.54 -8.79
CA THR A 91 -10.88 -2.14 -9.23
C THR A 91 -9.72 -1.49 -8.51
N ILE A 92 -8.86 -0.78 -9.22
CA ILE A 92 -7.72 -0.10 -8.64
C ILE A 92 -8.17 1.20 -7.95
N VAL A 93 -7.68 1.41 -6.73
CA VAL A 93 -7.96 2.65 -5.95
C VAL A 93 -6.86 3.69 -6.12
N GLY A 94 -5.64 3.28 -6.46
CA GLY A 94 -4.54 4.19 -6.75
C GLY A 94 -3.17 3.67 -6.33
N ILE A 95 -2.14 4.46 -6.66
CA ILE A 95 -0.74 4.22 -6.28
C ILE A 95 -0.13 5.54 -5.83
N GLY A 96 0.67 5.52 -4.75
CA GLY A 96 1.34 6.71 -4.25
C GLY A 96 2.22 6.46 -3.02
N SER A 97 2.32 7.47 -2.17
CA SER A 97 3.21 7.49 -1.01
C SER A 97 2.64 8.36 0.12
N SER A 98 3.29 8.36 1.28
CA SER A 98 2.75 8.94 2.50
C SER A 98 3.27 10.35 2.77
N PHE A 99 2.39 11.15 3.36
CA PHE A 99 2.73 12.43 3.98
C PHE A 99 3.16 12.18 5.43
N THR A 100 4.33 12.66 5.80
CA THR A 100 4.84 12.65 7.17
C THR A 100 5.35 14.03 7.56
N GLU A 101 5.43 14.31 8.85
CA GLU A 101 6.04 15.53 9.35
C GLU A 101 7.50 15.65 8.90
N SER A 102 8.24 14.53 8.88
CA SER A 102 9.62 14.48 8.37
C SER A 102 9.72 14.90 6.89
N SER A 103 8.79 14.45 6.05
CA SER A 103 8.75 14.89 4.65
C SER A 103 8.46 16.38 4.51
N ALA A 104 7.53 16.91 5.31
CA ALA A 104 7.22 18.33 5.34
C ALA A 104 8.42 19.16 5.83
N PHE A 105 9.11 18.70 6.87
CA PHE A 105 10.31 19.34 7.41
C PHE A 105 11.43 19.43 6.36
N VAL A 106 11.71 18.33 5.65
CA VAL A 106 12.74 18.32 4.60
C VAL A 106 12.37 19.28 3.48
N LEU A 107 11.11 19.30 3.07
CA LEU A 107 10.60 20.22 2.04
C LEU A 107 10.62 21.70 2.50
N ALA A 108 10.44 21.96 3.80
CA ALA A 108 10.55 23.31 4.37
C ALA A 108 11.95 23.91 4.25
N HIS A 109 12.99 23.10 4.05
CA HIS A 109 14.37 23.56 3.80
C HIS A 109 14.61 24.02 2.36
N LEU A 110 13.67 23.78 1.45
CA LEU A 110 13.80 24.23 0.06
C LEU A 110 13.21 25.63 -0.13
N GLU A 111 13.79 26.38 -1.07
CA GLU A 111 13.15 27.59 -1.56
C GLU A 111 11.75 27.25 -2.12
N LYS A 112 10.79 28.13 -1.91
CA LYS A 112 9.37 27.88 -2.26
C LYS A 112 9.17 27.43 -3.71
N ALA A 113 9.92 28.01 -4.66
CA ALA A 113 9.83 27.61 -6.06
C ALA A 113 10.37 26.20 -6.30
N GLN A 114 11.46 25.83 -5.64
CA GLN A 114 12.04 24.48 -5.73
C GLN A 114 11.14 23.44 -5.06
N ARG A 115 10.63 23.74 -3.86
CA ARG A 115 9.64 22.87 -3.20
C ARG A 115 8.42 22.64 -4.10
N ARG A 116 7.87 23.71 -4.68
CA ARG A 116 6.74 23.60 -5.60
C ARG A 116 7.05 22.68 -6.78
N SER A 117 8.25 22.78 -7.34
CA SER A 117 8.70 21.89 -8.42
C SER A 117 8.75 20.43 -7.97
N VAL A 118 9.26 20.14 -6.75
CA VAL A 118 9.26 18.78 -6.19
C VAL A 118 7.83 18.26 -6.01
N MET A 119 6.93 19.08 -5.44
CA MET A 119 5.53 18.69 -5.26
C MET A 119 4.83 18.43 -6.60
N GLU A 120 5.13 19.18 -7.65
CA GLU A 120 4.65 18.95 -9.01
C GLU A 120 5.24 17.68 -9.63
N GLN A 121 6.48 17.30 -9.32
CA GLN A 121 7.01 16.00 -9.71
C GLN A 121 6.31 14.83 -9.00
N ILE A 122 5.81 15.02 -7.79
CA ILE A 122 5.08 13.97 -7.05
C ILE A 122 3.63 13.86 -7.55
N TYR A 123 2.89 14.96 -7.57
CA TYR A 123 1.44 14.98 -7.76
C TYR A 123 0.98 15.49 -9.13
N GLY A 124 1.88 16.11 -9.89
CA GLY A 124 1.60 16.67 -11.22
C GLY A 124 1.47 15.57 -12.30
N GLU A 125 0.65 15.81 -13.33
CA GLU A 125 0.43 14.89 -14.46
C GLU A 125 1.73 14.55 -15.19
N ALA A 126 2.63 15.52 -15.33
CA ALA A 126 3.93 15.31 -15.96
C ALA A 126 4.93 14.54 -15.06
N GLY A 127 4.70 14.52 -13.76
CA GLY A 127 5.50 13.83 -12.75
C GLY A 127 5.02 12.40 -12.48
N ALA A 128 5.11 11.96 -11.23
CA ALA A 128 4.62 10.63 -10.80
C ALA A 128 3.09 10.53 -10.82
N ASN A 129 2.40 11.66 -10.71
CA ASN A 129 0.94 11.73 -10.71
C ASN A 129 0.27 10.82 -9.67
N PHE A 130 0.79 10.78 -8.43
CA PHE A 130 0.24 9.95 -7.37
C PHE A 130 -1.25 10.25 -7.15
N SER A 131 -2.04 9.18 -6.94
CA SER A 131 -3.50 9.24 -6.80
C SER A 131 -4.01 8.66 -5.49
N LEU A 132 -3.13 8.01 -4.74
CA LEU A 132 -3.41 7.46 -3.42
C LEU A 132 -2.30 7.93 -2.48
N ALA A 133 -2.66 8.29 -1.24
CA ALA A 133 -1.70 8.71 -0.25
C ALA A 133 -2.12 8.23 1.15
N ARG A 134 -1.19 8.26 2.08
CA ARG A 134 -1.44 8.08 3.50
C ARG A 134 -0.99 9.30 4.27
N THR A 135 -1.64 9.62 5.38
CA THR A 135 -1.22 10.65 6.32
C THR A 135 -1.31 10.12 7.74
N VAL A 136 -0.54 10.71 8.62
CA VAL A 136 -0.46 10.31 10.02
C VAL A 136 -1.47 11.07 10.89
N ILE A 137 -1.89 10.47 12.01
CA ILE A 137 -2.69 11.10 13.05
C ILE A 137 -1.86 11.15 14.33
N GLY A 138 -1.29 12.32 14.64
CA GLY A 138 -0.35 12.50 15.73
C GLY A 138 1.07 12.04 15.39
N ALA A 139 1.92 11.86 16.41
CA ALA A 139 3.32 11.51 16.23
C ALA A 139 3.54 10.08 15.74
N THR A 140 4.62 9.91 14.99
CA THR A 140 5.18 8.63 14.53
C THR A 140 6.70 8.67 14.72
N ASP A 141 7.40 7.59 14.40
CA ASP A 141 8.87 7.58 14.32
C ASP A 141 9.40 8.66 13.35
N PHE A 142 8.66 8.97 12.26
CA PHE A 142 8.97 10.05 11.32
C PHE A 142 8.32 11.38 11.69
N SER A 143 8.26 11.67 12.96
CA SER A 143 8.09 13.03 13.50
C SER A 143 9.45 13.62 13.87
N VAL A 144 9.58 14.95 13.75
CA VAL A 144 10.82 15.65 14.05
C VAL A 144 11.17 15.53 15.54
N GLU A 145 10.16 15.62 16.43
CA GLU A 145 10.35 15.52 17.88
C GLU A 145 9.61 14.34 18.53
N GLY A 146 8.54 13.85 17.92
CA GLY A 146 7.74 12.74 18.44
C GLY A 146 6.96 13.06 19.73
N LYS A 147 6.32 12.02 20.30
CA LYS A 147 5.64 12.05 21.60
C LYS A 147 4.59 13.14 21.75
N TYR A 148 3.73 13.28 20.76
CA TYR A 148 2.57 14.17 20.82
C TYR A 148 1.33 13.51 20.22
N SER A 149 0.17 14.01 20.62
CA SER A 149 -1.12 13.78 19.96
C SER A 149 -1.88 15.11 19.84
N TYR A 150 -3.08 15.06 19.31
CA TYR A 150 -3.93 16.25 19.26
C TYR A 150 -4.75 16.48 20.52
N ALA A 151 -4.57 15.65 21.58
CA ALA A 151 -5.34 15.71 22.82
C ALA A 151 -4.49 15.28 24.03
N ASP A 152 -3.41 16.01 24.33
CA ASP A 152 -2.43 15.65 25.35
C ASP A 152 -2.81 16.08 26.78
N VAL A 153 -3.94 16.78 26.96
CA VAL A 153 -4.44 17.14 28.29
C VAL A 153 -5.06 15.91 28.94
N ALA A 154 -4.39 15.39 29.95
CA ALA A 154 -4.82 14.17 30.65
C ALA A 154 -6.23 14.32 31.26
N GLY A 155 -7.10 13.34 31.02
CA GLY A 155 -8.46 13.30 31.56
C GLY A 155 -9.45 14.20 30.80
N ASP A 156 -9.08 14.80 29.68
CA ASP A 156 -10.01 15.57 28.84
C ASP A 156 -10.87 14.64 27.95
N GLU A 157 -11.76 13.89 28.60
CA GLU A 157 -12.66 12.95 27.90
C GLU A 157 -13.60 13.60 26.88
N THR A 158 -13.85 14.89 27.03
CA THR A 158 -14.68 15.69 26.12
C THR A 158 -13.92 16.23 24.92
N LEU A 159 -12.59 16.05 24.92
CA LEU A 159 -11.68 16.54 23.87
C LEU A 159 -11.79 18.06 23.66
N LYS A 160 -11.99 18.80 24.75
CA LYS A 160 -12.13 20.27 24.73
C LYS A 160 -10.84 20.95 24.27
N HIS A 161 -9.71 20.35 24.61
CA HIS A 161 -8.37 20.85 24.27
C HIS A 161 -7.77 20.20 23.01
N PHE A 162 -8.60 19.47 22.24
CA PHE A 162 -8.17 18.88 20.98
C PHE A 162 -7.72 19.98 19.99
N SER A 163 -6.52 19.81 19.40
CA SER A 163 -5.98 20.75 18.42
C SER A 163 -5.04 20.07 17.43
N ILE A 164 -5.22 20.34 16.15
CA ILE A 164 -4.30 19.95 15.07
C ILE A 164 -3.27 21.05 14.77
N ALA A 165 -3.04 21.98 15.71
CA ALA A 165 -2.11 23.09 15.49
C ALA A 165 -0.71 22.60 15.13
N VAL A 166 -0.27 21.51 15.75
CA VAL A 166 1.05 20.91 15.51
C VAL A 166 1.29 20.51 14.05
N ASP A 167 0.24 20.22 13.28
CA ASP A 167 0.38 19.87 11.85
C ASP A 167 0.52 21.11 10.94
N LYS A 168 0.44 22.32 11.49
CA LYS A 168 0.46 23.58 10.72
C LYS A 168 1.21 24.73 11.37
N ASP A 169 1.79 24.52 12.55
CA ASP A 169 2.56 25.56 13.25
C ASP A 169 3.93 25.78 12.59
N GLY A 170 4.37 24.82 11.76
CA GLY A 170 5.59 24.91 10.98
C GLY A 170 6.87 24.73 11.78
N PHE A 171 7.99 25.08 11.19
CA PHE A 171 9.32 24.82 11.74
C PHE A 171 10.10 26.12 11.87
N ALA A 172 10.16 26.67 13.08
CA ALA A 172 10.88 27.91 13.34
C ALA A 172 12.38 27.81 13.03
N ALA A 173 12.92 28.65 12.16
CA ALA A 173 14.34 28.65 11.79
C ALA A 173 15.29 28.93 12.97
N SER A 174 14.80 29.57 14.03
CA SER A 174 15.54 29.75 15.28
C SER A 174 15.80 28.44 16.01
N LYS A 175 14.93 27.45 15.85
CA LYS A 175 15.04 26.09 16.41
C LYS A 175 15.66 25.12 15.41
N TYR A 176 15.33 25.28 14.14
CA TYR A 176 15.75 24.42 13.03
C TYR A 176 16.53 25.20 11.97
N PRO A 177 17.83 25.43 12.17
CA PRO A 177 18.64 26.21 11.25
C PRO A 177 18.62 25.62 9.83
N GLY A 178 18.39 26.47 8.84
CA GLY A 178 18.33 26.05 7.43
C GLY A 178 16.91 25.95 6.87
N VAL A 179 15.87 25.93 7.72
CA VAL A 179 14.48 26.06 7.28
C VAL A 179 14.29 27.39 6.57
N LYS A 180 13.67 27.37 5.38
CA LYS A 180 13.43 28.55 4.52
C LYS A 180 11.97 28.96 4.48
N ASP A 181 11.05 28.02 4.71
CA ASP A 181 9.62 28.32 4.83
C ASP A 181 9.11 27.80 6.18
N GLU A 182 9.15 28.68 7.18
CA GLU A 182 8.77 28.36 8.55
C GLU A 182 7.27 28.02 8.71
N ALA A 183 6.43 28.36 7.73
CA ALA A 183 4.99 28.07 7.74
C ALA A 183 4.63 26.77 7.01
N PHE A 184 5.61 26.10 6.43
CA PHE A 184 5.37 24.83 5.73
C PHE A 184 5.46 23.65 6.73
N ASP A 185 4.45 22.81 6.71
CA ASP A 185 4.28 21.69 7.64
C ASP A 185 3.41 20.59 7.01
N LEU A 186 3.03 19.55 7.75
CA LEU A 186 2.25 18.42 7.28
C LEU A 186 0.95 18.85 6.59
N LEU A 187 0.12 19.64 7.26
CA LEU A 187 -1.16 20.09 6.70
C LEU A 187 -0.99 21.02 5.49
N PRO A 188 -0.11 22.03 5.49
CA PRO A 188 0.28 22.80 4.30
C PRO A 188 0.78 21.92 3.14
N MET A 189 1.58 20.88 3.40
CA MET A 189 2.03 19.93 2.39
C MET A 189 0.85 19.18 1.73
N VAL A 190 -0.06 18.65 2.53
CA VAL A 190 -1.28 17.98 2.04
C VAL A 190 -2.13 18.94 1.18
N LYS A 191 -2.31 20.18 1.64
CA LYS A 191 -3.05 21.20 0.90
C LYS A 191 -2.39 21.57 -0.43
N GLU A 192 -1.06 21.65 -0.48
CA GLU A 192 -0.32 21.90 -1.71
C GLU A 192 -0.48 20.75 -2.71
N ALA A 193 -0.41 19.49 -2.25
CA ALA A 193 -0.67 18.31 -3.07
C ALA A 193 -2.09 18.33 -3.67
N LEU A 194 -3.09 18.59 -2.84
CA LEU A 194 -4.49 18.68 -3.29
C LEU A 194 -4.70 19.83 -4.28
N ALA A 195 -4.02 20.98 -4.08
CA ALA A 195 -4.11 22.09 -5.02
C ALA A 195 -3.51 21.75 -6.39
N ILE A 196 -2.41 20.97 -6.41
CA ILE A 196 -1.82 20.48 -7.66
C ILE A 196 -2.80 19.51 -8.37
N LYS A 197 -3.39 18.60 -7.64
CA LYS A 197 -4.36 17.64 -8.20
C LYS A 197 -5.62 18.33 -8.74
N ARG A 198 -6.19 19.27 -8.00
CA ARG A 198 -7.37 20.02 -8.43
C ARG A 198 -7.13 20.93 -9.64
N ALA A 199 -5.89 21.32 -9.89
CA ALA A 199 -5.52 22.08 -11.08
C ALA A 199 -5.46 21.22 -12.35
N GLN A 200 -5.45 19.91 -12.19
CA GLN A 200 -5.53 18.92 -13.27
C GLN A 200 -7.00 18.47 -13.42
N ALA A 201 -7.45 18.19 -14.63
CA ALA A 201 -8.81 17.73 -14.84
C ALA A 201 -8.99 16.32 -14.25
N ASP A 202 -9.94 16.17 -13.33
CA ASP A 202 -10.66 14.95 -12.97
C ASP A 202 -10.08 13.93 -11.98
N GLU A 203 -8.98 14.16 -11.27
CA GLU A 203 -8.56 13.18 -10.26
C GLU A 203 -8.32 13.77 -8.88
N ASP A 204 -9.15 13.38 -7.91
CA ASP A 204 -8.89 13.64 -6.50
C ASP A 204 -7.80 12.70 -5.96
N LEU A 205 -6.96 13.24 -5.06
CA LEU A 205 -6.02 12.43 -4.28
C LEU A 205 -6.80 11.76 -3.13
N ARG A 206 -6.82 10.44 -3.13
CA ARG A 206 -7.39 9.66 -2.02
C ARG A 206 -6.39 9.59 -0.89
N ILE A 207 -6.81 9.94 0.32
CA ILE A 207 -5.92 9.99 1.49
C ILE A 207 -6.45 9.03 2.55
N VAL A 208 -5.62 8.07 2.97
CA VAL A 208 -5.85 7.21 4.13
C VAL A 208 -5.16 7.83 5.34
N ALA A 209 -5.86 7.99 6.44
CA ALA A 209 -5.30 8.48 7.69
C ALA A 209 -5.09 7.33 8.68
N SER A 210 -3.94 7.31 9.37
CA SER A 210 -3.58 6.26 10.33
C SER A 210 -2.98 6.85 11.59
N ALA A 211 -3.44 6.41 12.76
CA ALA A 211 -2.89 6.77 14.06
C ALA A 211 -1.87 5.72 14.52
N TRP A 212 -0.70 6.13 15.01
CA TRP A 212 0.25 5.20 15.63
C TRP A 212 -0.17 4.83 17.05
N THR A 213 -0.85 5.74 17.74
CA THR A 213 -1.28 5.55 19.12
C THR A 213 -2.44 6.49 19.47
N ALA A 214 -3.22 6.12 20.49
CA ALA A 214 -4.05 7.07 21.22
C ALA A 214 -3.16 7.99 22.09
N PRO A 215 -3.67 9.14 22.55
CA PRO A 215 -3.02 9.94 23.56
C PRO A 215 -2.55 9.08 24.74
N ALA A 216 -1.34 9.33 25.26
CA ALA A 216 -0.69 8.48 26.27
C ALA A 216 -1.58 8.22 27.50
N TRP A 217 -2.31 9.23 27.97
CA TRP A 217 -3.17 9.12 29.15
C TRP A 217 -4.39 8.18 28.97
N MET A 218 -4.78 7.90 27.72
CA MET A 218 -5.87 6.95 27.41
C MET A 218 -5.43 5.48 27.50
N LYS A 219 -4.12 5.21 27.58
CA LYS A 219 -3.56 3.86 27.57
C LYS A 219 -3.23 3.37 28.98
N ASP A 220 -3.20 2.06 29.14
CA ASP A 220 -2.88 1.38 30.40
C ASP A 220 -1.44 1.63 30.88
N ILE A 221 -0.52 1.85 29.91
CA ILE A 221 0.88 2.18 30.19
C ILE A 221 1.11 3.66 30.51
N GLU A 222 0.14 4.55 30.24
CA GLU A 222 0.24 6.01 30.40
C GLU A 222 1.50 6.62 29.76
N ASP A 223 1.94 6.04 28.65
CA ASP A 223 3.11 6.44 27.89
C ASP A 223 2.87 6.20 26.38
N TRP A 224 3.73 6.75 25.56
CA TRP A 224 3.66 6.61 24.09
C TRP A 224 4.02 5.19 23.65
N TYR A 225 5.01 4.59 24.32
CA TYR A 225 5.49 3.22 24.13
C TYR A 225 6.32 2.79 25.34
N ARG A 226 6.60 1.50 25.44
CA ARG A 226 7.61 0.92 26.33
C ARG A 226 8.54 0.02 25.55
N PRO A 227 9.83 0.00 25.89
CA PRO A 227 10.76 -0.93 25.28
C PRO A 227 10.22 -2.36 25.35
N GLY A 228 10.15 -3.02 24.21
CA GLY A 228 9.82 -4.44 24.14
C GLY A 228 10.98 -5.27 24.67
N THR A 229 10.69 -6.51 25.02
CA THR A 229 11.68 -7.50 25.45
C THR A 229 11.59 -8.73 24.59
N ALA A 230 12.66 -9.55 24.59
CA ALA A 230 12.65 -10.83 23.90
C ALA A 230 11.54 -11.76 24.40
N GLU A 231 11.17 -11.66 25.70
CA GLU A 231 10.10 -12.45 26.28
C GLU A 231 8.73 -12.07 25.73
N THR A 232 8.52 -10.79 25.37
CA THR A 232 7.27 -10.32 24.77
C THR A 232 7.25 -10.51 23.25
N ASN A 233 8.34 -11.02 22.68
CA ASN A 233 8.53 -11.08 21.22
C ASN A 233 8.29 -9.70 20.55
N TRP A 234 8.65 -8.64 21.25
CA TRP A 234 8.48 -7.23 20.85
C TRP A 234 7.04 -6.78 20.59
N GLN A 235 6.07 -7.62 20.95
CA GLN A 235 4.64 -7.33 20.77
C GLN A 235 4.05 -6.61 21.99
N GLY A 236 2.99 -5.83 21.75
CA GLY A 236 2.23 -5.18 22.80
C GLY A 236 2.96 -4.04 23.51
N THR A 237 4.09 -3.57 22.99
CA THR A 237 4.92 -2.53 23.61
C THR A 237 4.23 -1.17 23.71
N GLY A 238 3.21 -0.92 22.90
CA GLY A 238 2.41 0.31 22.90
C GLY A 238 1.35 0.39 24.00
N GLY A 239 1.09 -0.69 24.71
CA GLY A 239 -0.04 -0.81 25.65
C GLY A 239 -1.39 -0.84 24.94
N SER A 240 -2.46 -0.92 25.74
CA SER A 240 -3.85 -0.99 25.25
C SER A 240 -4.68 0.16 25.79
N LEU A 241 -5.79 0.47 25.12
CA LEU A 241 -6.75 1.46 25.61
C LEU A 241 -7.32 1.02 26.95
N LYS A 242 -7.39 1.95 27.90
CA LYS A 242 -8.15 1.77 29.14
C LYS A 242 -9.65 1.67 28.79
N PRO A 243 -10.40 0.75 29.42
CA PRO A 243 -11.82 0.53 29.09
C PRO A 243 -12.68 1.80 29.12
N GLN A 244 -12.42 2.71 30.07
CA GLN A 244 -13.17 3.96 30.19
C GLN A 244 -12.90 4.94 29.04
N TYR A 245 -11.82 4.83 28.30
CA TYR A 245 -11.43 5.77 27.23
C TYR A 245 -11.63 5.23 25.81
N VAL A 246 -12.18 4.04 25.65
CA VAL A 246 -12.39 3.43 24.33
C VAL A 246 -13.31 4.31 23.47
N GLN A 247 -14.41 4.84 24.05
CA GLN A 247 -15.29 5.77 23.33
C GLN A 247 -14.61 7.12 23.08
N THR A 248 -13.79 7.59 24.03
CA THR A 248 -13.04 8.85 23.87
C THR A 248 -12.07 8.76 22.71
N TYR A 249 -11.43 7.61 22.52
CA TYR A 249 -10.54 7.39 21.37
C TYR A 249 -11.31 7.36 20.03
N ALA A 250 -12.48 6.74 19.96
CA ALA A 250 -13.34 6.81 18.79
C ALA A 250 -13.72 8.28 18.46
N ASN A 251 -14.08 9.05 19.48
CA ASN A 251 -14.41 10.48 19.33
C ASN A 251 -13.16 11.31 18.93
N TYR A 252 -11.96 10.93 19.35
CA TYR A 252 -10.70 11.55 18.95
C TYR A 252 -10.47 11.41 17.44
N LEU A 253 -10.68 10.22 16.86
CA LEU A 253 -10.59 9.99 15.43
C LEU A 253 -11.64 10.81 14.65
N VAL A 254 -12.87 10.89 15.17
CA VAL A 254 -13.92 11.76 14.58
C VAL A 254 -13.53 13.24 14.64
N ARG A 255 -12.95 13.70 15.76
CA ARG A 255 -12.47 15.09 15.88
C ARG A 255 -11.39 15.41 14.86
N TYR A 256 -10.47 14.48 14.63
CA TYR A 256 -9.46 14.62 13.58
C TYR A 256 -10.09 14.80 12.20
N LEU A 257 -11.03 13.92 11.83
CA LEU A 257 -11.71 14.01 10.54
C LEU A 257 -12.42 15.35 10.35
N ASN A 258 -13.14 15.82 11.39
CA ASN A 258 -13.79 17.13 11.38
C ASN A 258 -12.80 18.29 11.23
N ALA A 259 -11.66 18.21 11.92
CA ALA A 259 -10.63 19.26 11.88
C ALA A 259 -9.97 19.35 10.50
N TYR A 260 -9.62 18.22 9.88
CA TYR A 260 -9.07 18.18 8.53
C TYR A 260 -10.09 18.63 7.48
N GLN A 261 -11.34 18.20 7.62
CA GLN A 261 -12.42 18.65 6.74
C GLN A 261 -12.63 20.18 6.83
N ALA A 262 -12.58 20.76 8.03
CA ALA A 262 -12.65 22.22 8.23
C ALA A 262 -11.49 22.96 7.56
N GLU A 263 -10.33 22.32 7.41
CA GLU A 263 -9.17 22.81 6.67
C GLU A 263 -9.25 22.56 5.14
N GLY A 264 -10.35 21.96 4.66
CA GLY A 264 -10.56 21.66 3.24
C GLY A 264 -9.88 20.38 2.76
N VAL A 265 -9.47 19.50 3.68
CA VAL A 265 -8.87 18.19 3.42
C VAL A 265 -9.88 17.10 3.70
N GLN A 266 -10.33 16.40 2.65
CA GLN A 266 -11.22 15.27 2.77
C GLN A 266 -10.41 13.97 2.92
N ILE A 267 -10.54 13.29 4.05
CA ILE A 267 -9.97 11.96 4.28
C ILE A 267 -10.87 10.93 3.61
N TRP A 268 -10.29 10.07 2.77
CA TRP A 268 -10.98 9.01 2.05
C TRP A 268 -11.07 7.71 2.84
N GLY A 269 -9.99 7.34 3.55
CA GLY A 269 -9.89 6.12 4.33
C GLY A 269 -9.31 6.36 5.73
N LEU A 270 -9.57 5.44 6.63
CA LEU A 270 -9.12 5.50 8.02
C LEU A 270 -8.72 4.12 8.51
N THR A 271 -7.52 3.99 9.10
CA THR A 271 -7.17 2.83 9.92
C THR A 271 -7.26 3.21 11.39
N PRO A 272 -7.86 2.37 12.25
CA PRO A 272 -7.98 2.68 13.69
C PRO A 272 -6.65 2.83 14.39
N VAL A 273 -5.63 2.10 13.95
CA VAL A 273 -4.27 2.13 14.46
C VAL A 273 -3.30 1.56 13.42
N ASN A 274 -2.12 2.14 13.35
CA ASN A 274 -0.98 1.56 12.64
C ASN A 274 -0.36 0.42 13.46
N GLU A 275 -0.08 -0.70 12.82
CA GLU A 275 0.67 -1.84 13.36
C GLU A 275 0.21 -2.31 14.76
N PRO A 276 -1.02 -2.86 14.86
CA PRO A 276 -1.65 -3.22 16.13
C PRO A 276 -0.92 -4.32 16.93
N HIS A 277 0.02 -5.04 16.33
CA HIS A 277 0.86 -5.99 17.07
C HIS A 277 1.88 -5.26 17.99
N GLY A 278 2.09 -3.96 17.75
CA GLY A 278 3.14 -3.17 18.38
C GLY A 278 4.42 -3.16 17.56
N ASN A 279 5.40 -2.45 18.05
CA ASN A 279 6.74 -2.34 17.45
C ASN A 279 7.82 -2.80 18.45
N SER A 280 9.08 -2.57 18.11
CA SER A 280 10.21 -2.91 18.99
C SER A 280 10.32 -2.03 20.26
N GLY A 281 9.38 -1.09 20.48
CA GLY A 281 9.31 -0.26 21.68
C GLY A 281 10.21 0.97 21.65
N PHE A 282 10.43 1.54 20.47
CA PHE A 282 11.26 2.73 20.28
C PHE A 282 10.48 3.95 19.79
N TRP A 283 9.25 3.76 19.29
CA TRP A 283 8.38 4.84 18.81
C TRP A 283 6.91 4.58 19.16
N GLU A 284 6.07 5.54 18.91
CA GLU A 284 4.64 5.56 19.20
C GLU A 284 3.97 4.28 18.70
N SER A 285 3.15 3.67 19.57
CA SER A 285 2.52 2.39 19.27
C SER A 285 1.32 2.17 20.17
N MET A 286 0.36 1.37 19.73
CA MET A 286 -0.77 0.91 20.53
C MET A 286 -1.20 -0.48 20.10
N HIS A 287 -1.48 -1.35 21.07
CA HIS A 287 -1.81 -2.74 20.82
C HIS A 287 -3.31 -2.96 20.69
N PHE A 288 -3.68 -3.72 19.66
CA PHE A 288 -4.98 -4.39 19.55
C PHE A 288 -4.79 -5.87 19.22
N THR A 289 -5.76 -6.68 19.63
CA THR A 289 -5.98 -8.01 19.10
C THR A 289 -7.09 -7.97 18.03
N PRO A 290 -7.26 -9.00 17.18
CA PRO A 290 -8.39 -9.05 16.27
C PRO A 290 -9.73 -8.83 16.98
N GLN A 291 -9.92 -9.45 18.16
CA GLN A 291 -11.15 -9.34 18.94
C GLN A 291 -11.36 -7.94 19.53
N SER A 292 -10.30 -7.31 20.05
CA SER A 292 -10.42 -5.98 20.63
C SER A 292 -10.61 -4.90 19.56
N GLN A 293 -9.99 -5.03 18.38
CA GLN A 293 -10.25 -4.11 17.26
C GLN A 293 -11.66 -4.32 16.69
N ASN A 294 -12.13 -5.58 16.61
CA ASN A 294 -13.51 -5.89 16.25
C ASN A 294 -14.51 -5.19 17.18
N ALA A 295 -14.37 -5.37 18.49
CA ALA A 295 -15.23 -4.71 19.48
C ALA A 295 -15.15 -3.19 19.40
N PHE A 296 -13.96 -2.62 19.18
CA PHE A 296 -13.77 -1.18 19.02
C PHE A 296 -14.51 -0.63 17.80
N ILE A 297 -14.40 -1.30 16.65
CA ILE A 297 -15.08 -0.86 15.43
C ILE A 297 -16.60 -1.02 15.57
N ASN A 298 -17.05 -2.19 16.04
CA ASN A 298 -18.49 -2.49 16.13
C ASN A 298 -19.21 -1.56 17.10
N HIS A 299 -18.69 -1.40 18.32
CA HIS A 299 -19.43 -0.75 19.41
C HIS A 299 -19.10 0.74 19.58
N HIS A 300 -17.98 1.22 19.04
CA HIS A 300 -17.51 2.58 19.30
C HIS A 300 -17.23 3.36 18.00
N LEU A 301 -16.26 2.94 17.18
CA LEU A 301 -15.82 3.72 16.04
C LEU A 301 -16.87 3.79 14.93
N GLY A 302 -17.43 2.65 14.52
CA GLY A 302 -18.42 2.59 13.45
C GLY A 302 -19.66 3.45 13.73
N PRO A 303 -20.31 3.29 14.90
CA PRO A 303 -21.39 4.18 15.31
C PRO A 303 -20.98 5.67 15.36
N ALA A 304 -19.81 5.99 15.93
CA ALA A 304 -19.33 7.37 16.03
C ALA A 304 -19.10 8.02 14.65
N LEU A 305 -18.52 7.29 13.70
CA LEU A 305 -18.35 7.75 12.31
C LEU A 305 -19.70 8.00 11.63
N LYS A 306 -20.65 7.08 11.79
CA LYS A 306 -21.99 7.21 11.23
C LYS A 306 -22.75 8.42 11.80
N ASP A 307 -22.74 8.58 13.12
CA ASP A 307 -23.47 9.64 13.82
C ASP A 307 -22.88 11.03 13.57
N SER A 308 -21.58 11.10 13.25
CA SER A 308 -20.89 12.35 12.94
C SER A 308 -20.92 12.73 11.45
N GLY A 309 -21.58 11.95 10.59
CA GLY A 309 -21.65 12.22 9.16
C GLY A 309 -20.45 11.69 8.34
N HIS A 310 -19.60 10.88 8.94
CA HIS A 310 -18.44 10.22 8.30
C HIS A 310 -18.71 8.75 7.94
N GLY A 311 -19.97 8.33 7.84
CA GLY A 311 -20.33 6.93 7.56
C GLY A 311 -19.82 6.39 6.22
N ASP A 312 -19.45 7.25 5.28
CA ASP A 312 -18.93 6.85 3.97
C ASP A 312 -17.40 6.65 3.94
N ILE A 313 -16.69 6.98 5.03
CA ILE A 313 -15.25 6.79 5.13
C ILE A 313 -14.88 5.31 4.98
N LYS A 314 -13.79 5.03 4.29
CA LYS A 314 -13.32 3.67 4.06
C LYS A 314 -12.53 3.18 5.27
N THR A 315 -13.23 2.64 6.29
CA THR A 315 -12.56 2.03 7.43
C THR A 315 -11.81 0.78 6.99
N LEU A 316 -10.52 0.76 7.22
CA LEU A 316 -9.62 -0.34 6.88
C LEU A 316 -9.12 -0.97 8.19
N ILE A 317 -9.31 -2.26 8.33
CA ILE A 317 -8.85 -3.03 9.50
C ILE A 317 -7.37 -3.37 9.37
N TYR A 318 -6.77 -3.82 10.47
CA TYR A 318 -5.45 -4.41 10.53
C TYR A 318 -4.33 -3.37 10.43
N ASP A 319 -3.89 -3.00 9.21
CA ASP A 319 -2.79 -2.05 8.96
C ASP A 319 -1.44 -2.57 9.48
N GLN A 320 -1.12 -3.84 9.14
CA GLN A 320 0.05 -4.60 9.60
C GLN A 320 0.57 -5.55 8.51
N ASN A 321 1.61 -6.32 8.81
CA ASN A 321 2.25 -7.24 7.89
C ASN A 321 1.33 -8.34 7.34
N ARG A 322 1.41 -8.59 6.03
CA ARG A 322 0.53 -9.47 5.23
C ARG A 322 0.42 -10.91 5.70
N ASP A 323 1.41 -11.41 6.42
CA ASP A 323 1.51 -12.80 6.86
C ASP A 323 0.39 -13.24 7.80
N ASP A 324 -0.12 -12.35 8.66
CA ASP A 324 -1.21 -12.62 9.62
C ASP A 324 -2.57 -12.00 9.24
N LEU A 325 -2.71 -11.50 8.01
CA LEU A 325 -3.95 -10.87 7.53
C LEU A 325 -5.18 -11.77 7.70
N GLU A 326 -5.04 -13.08 7.45
CA GLU A 326 -6.17 -14.01 7.46
C GLU A 326 -6.82 -14.12 8.85
N SER A 327 -6.02 -14.14 9.92
CA SER A 327 -6.53 -14.22 11.30
C SER A 327 -7.39 -13.00 11.68
N TRP A 328 -7.05 -11.82 11.19
CA TRP A 328 -7.78 -10.58 11.43
C TRP A 328 -9.06 -10.49 10.61
N THR A 329 -8.98 -10.86 9.33
CA THR A 329 -10.16 -10.84 8.43
C THR A 329 -11.19 -11.88 8.84
N ASP A 330 -10.77 -13.06 9.31
CA ASP A 330 -11.68 -14.10 9.81
C ASP A 330 -12.54 -13.60 10.98
N VAL A 331 -12.00 -12.77 11.85
CA VAL A 331 -12.75 -12.18 12.98
C VAL A 331 -13.65 -11.05 12.49
N MET A 332 -13.11 -10.05 11.77
CA MET A 332 -13.83 -8.79 11.52
C MET A 332 -14.71 -8.82 10.28
N PHE A 333 -14.32 -9.50 9.20
CA PHE A 333 -15.21 -9.69 8.05
C PHE A 333 -16.22 -10.81 8.29
N GLY A 334 -15.87 -11.77 9.18
CA GLY A 334 -16.76 -12.84 9.62
C GLY A 334 -17.86 -12.38 10.59
N ASP A 335 -17.71 -11.23 11.24
CA ASP A 335 -18.71 -10.63 12.11
C ASP A 335 -19.61 -9.66 11.30
N PRO A 336 -20.90 -9.99 11.07
CA PRO A 336 -21.77 -9.15 10.23
C PRO A 336 -22.00 -7.74 10.78
N GLU A 337 -21.93 -7.55 12.11
CA GLU A 337 -22.15 -6.25 12.74
C GLU A 337 -20.94 -5.34 12.48
N THR A 338 -19.72 -5.87 12.65
CA THR A 338 -18.48 -5.14 12.34
C THR A 338 -18.31 -4.94 10.83
N ALA A 339 -18.61 -5.95 10.03
CA ALA A 339 -18.52 -5.92 8.56
C ALA A 339 -19.35 -4.78 7.93
N ALA A 340 -20.43 -4.36 8.59
CA ALA A 340 -21.26 -3.24 8.14
C ALA A 340 -20.53 -1.87 8.20
N PHE A 341 -19.46 -1.75 8.99
CA PHE A 341 -18.67 -0.53 9.16
C PHE A 341 -17.32 -0.58 8.45
N VAL A 342 -16.95 -1.72 7.86
CA VAL A 342 -15.61 -1.96 7.31
C VAL A 342 -15.65 -1.99 5.78
N HIS A 343 -14.68 -1.33 5.16
CA HIS A 343 -14.49 -1.36 3.71
C HIS A 343 -13.53 -2.45 3.25
N GLY A 344 -12.48 -2.70 4.03
CA GLY A 344 -11.44 -3.63 3.67
C GLY A 344 -10.33 -3.72 4.71
N ALA A 345 -9.20 -4.28 4.32
CA ALA A 345 -8.01 -4.43 5.14
C ALA A 345 -6.82 -3.68 4.55
N ALA A 346 -6.01 -3.13 5.43
CA ALA A 346 -4.73 -2.49 5.13
C ALA A 346 -3.58 -3.46 5.44
N VAL A 347 -2.55 -3.49 4.60
CA VAL A 347 -1.41 -4.40 4.77
C VAL A 347 -0.08 -3.71 4.53
N HIS A 348 0.97 -4.21 5.23
CA HIS A 348 2.37 -3.81 5.13
C HIS A 348 3.24 -4.98 4.67
N TRP A 349 4.48 -4.72 4.27
CA TRP A 349 5.35 -5.76 3.70
C TRP A 349 6.48 -6.26 4.61
N TYR A 350 6.61 -5.76 5.85
CA TYR A 350 7.83 -5.93 6.65
C TYR A 350 8.05 -7.35 7.20
N ALA A 351 7.07 -8.24 7.20
CA ALA A 351 7.31 -9.66 7.50
C ALA A 351 8.24 -10.32 6.48
N SER A 352 8.12 -9.93 5.21
CA SER A 352 9.06 -10.26 4.14
C SER A 352 8.81 -9.35 2.94
N THR A 353 9.86 -8.76 2.42
CA THR A 353 9.79 -8.01 1.17
C THR A 353 10.01 -8.90 -0.05
N PHE A 354 10.49 -10.12 0.17
CA PHE A 354 10.61 -11.13 -0.87
C PHE A 354 9.31 -11.94 -1.04
N LYS A 355 8.75 -12.52 0.03
CA LYS A 355 7.45 -13.19 -0.02
C LYS A 355 6.34 -12.15 -0.09
N VAL A 356 5.49 -12.24 -1.11
CA VAL A 356 4.34 -11.34 -1.26
C VAL A 356 3.13 -11.85 -0.48
N TYR A 357 3.13 -13.10 -0.05
CA TYR A 357 2.01 -13.78 0.62
C TYR A 357 0.73 -13.80 -0.25
N GLU A 358 0.90 -13.99 -1.54
CA GLU A 358 -0.17 -14.03 -2.54
C GLU A 358 -1.24 -15.07 -2.23
N ASP A 359 -0.83 -16.17 -1.63
CA ASP A 359 -1.75 -17.24 -1.18
C ASP A 359 -2.66 -16.79 -0.03
N VAL A 360 -2.19 -15.89 0.86
CA VAL A 360 -3.00 -15.26 1.90
C VAL A 360 -4.05 -14.35 1.26
N PHE A 361 -3.65 -13.51 0.32
CA PHE A 361 -4.59 -12.63 -0.40
C PHE A 361 -5.67 -13.42 -1.14
N ASP A 362 -5.29 -14.50 -1.83
CA ASP A 362 -6.23 -15.36 -2.55
C ASP A 362 -7.20 -16.09 -1.59
N ARG A 363 -6.75 -16.52 -0.41
CA ARG A 363 -7.63 -17.13 0.59
C ARG A 363 -8.60 -16.11 1.19
N VAL A 364 -8.12 -14.92 1.56
CA VAL A 364 -8.97 -13.84 2.10
C VAL A 364 -10.01 -13.43 1.07
N HIS A 365 -9.60 -13.14 -0.18
CA HIS A 365 -10.57 -12.77 -1.23
C HIS A 365 -11.58 -13.89 -1.51
N ARG A 366 -11.19 -15.15 -1.49
CA ARG A 366 -12.12 -16.27 -1.69
C ARG A 366 -13.16 -16.37 -0.58
N LYS A 367 -12.78 -16.10 0.68
CA LYS A 367 -13.68 -16.07 1.82
C LYS A 367 -14.58 -14.83 1.82
N PHE A 368 -14.01 -13.69 1.47
CA PHE A 368 -14.62 -12.37 1.63
C PHE A 368 -14.46 -11.51 0.35
N PRO A 369 -15.10 -11.90 -0.77
CA PRO A 369 -14.83 -11.32 -2.09
C PRO A 369 -15.30 -9.86 -2.28
N THR A 370 -16.05 -9.32 -1.34
CA THR A 370 -16.59 -7.94 -1.39
C THR A 370 -15.74 -6.93 -0.64
N PHE A 371 -14.72 -7.38 0.12
CA PHE A 371 -13.84 -6.52 0.88
C PHE A 371 -12.56 -6.22 0.13
N SER A 372 -12.13 -4.98 0.21
CA SER A 372 -10.89 -4.50 -0.41
C SER A 372 -9.65 -4.94 0.37
N ILE A 373 -8.52 -5.13 -0.31
CA ILE A 373 -7.19 -5.25 0.28
C ILE A 373 -6.35 -4.13 -0.29
N ILE A 374 -5.79 -3.28 0.57
CA ILE A 374 -4.96 -2.13 0.16
C ILE A 374 -3.60 -2.25 0.84
N HIS A 375 -2.55 -2.17 0.06
CA HIS A 375 -1.19 -2.06 0.59
C HIS A 375 -0.95 -0.62 1.04
N THR A 376 -0.76 -0.40 2.34
CA THR A 376 -0.77 0.94 2.95
C THR A 376 0.60 1.42 3.40
N GLU A 377 1.61 0.53 3.46
CA GLU A 377 2.95 0.95 3.81
C GLU A 377 4.03 0.01 3.27
N ALA A 378 5.06 0.60 2.70
CA ALA A 378 6.30 -0.04 2.26
C ALA A 378 7.44 0.96 2.29
N THR A 379 8.60 0.56 2.80
CA THR A 379 9.84 1.33 2.67
C THR A 379 11.05 0.39 2.74
N ILE A 380 12.19 0.89 2.34
CA ILE A 380 13.47 0.29 2.70
C ILE A 380 13.86 0.87 4.04
N ASP A 381 13.66 0.09 5.08
CA ASP A 381 13.84 0.49 6.47
C ASP A 381 15.18 0.07 7.06
N SER A 382 15.41 0.48 8.30
CA SER A 382 16.59 0.10 9.09
C SER A 382 17.92 0.37 8.41
N LEU A 383 18.03 1.45 7.64
CA LEU A 383 19.27 1.86 7.01
C LEU A 383 20.38 2.01 8.07
N GLY A 384 21.45 1.23 7.94
CA GLY A 384 22.58 1.22 8.86
C GLY A 384 22.35 0.45 10.17
N ASN A 385 21.22 -0.27 10.32
CA ASN A 385 20.86 -1.01 11.53
C ASN A 385 21.07 -2.52 11.38
N ASP A 386 22.14 -2.94 10.74
CA ASP A 386 22.44 -4.34 10.47
C ASP A 386 23.55 -4.91 11.36
N ALA A 387 24.09 -4.11 12.27
CA ALA A 387 25.03 -4.62 13.25
C ALA A 387 24.31 -5.57 14.24
N PRO A 388 24.98 -6.65 14.69
CA PRO A 388 24.43 -7.50 15.73
C PRO A 388 23.99 -6.68 16.95
N GLY A 389 22.68 -6.76 17.29
CA GLY A 389 22.11 -5.98 18.39
C GLY A 389 21.43 -4.67 17.99
N GLY A 390 21.25 -4.41 16.67
CA GLY A 390 20.49 -3.24 16.20
C GLY A 390 21.15 -1.89 16.46
N VAL A 391 22.48 -1.86 16.57
CA VAL A 391 23.23 -0.61 16.74
C VAL A 391 23.45 0.02 15.37
N LEU A 392 22.99 1.26 15.21
CA LEU A 392 23.27 2.06 14.03
C LEU A 392 24.80 2.13 13.80
N ASP A 393 25.27 1.70 12.63
CA ASP A 393 26.64 1.92 12.21
C ASP A 393 26.71 3.19 11.35
N PRO A 394 27.20 4.32 11.92
CA PRO A 394 27.32 5.57 11.19
C PRO A 394 28.23 5.48 9.95
N ALA A 395 29.14 4.49 9.90
CA ALA A 395 30.02 4.30 8.75
C ALA A 395 29.27 3.78 7.52
N ARG A 396 28.12 3.17 7.68
CA ARG A 396 27.26 2.72 6.59
C ARG A 396 26.44 3.84 5.95
N PHE A 397 26.18 4.91 6.70
CA PHE A 397 25.69 6.16 6.13
C PHE A 397 26.82 6.95 5.46
N LYS A 398 27.67 6.31 4.68
CA LYS A 398 28.53 7.06 3.78
C LYS A 398 27.62 7.79 2.80
N GLU A 399 27.42 9.04 3.13
CA GLU A 399 26.48 9.96 2.49
C GLU A 399 26.56 9.98 0.96
N SER A 400 27.67 9.53 0.37
CA SER A 400 27.92 9.57 -1.07
C SER A 400 27.51 8.31 -1.84
N ASP A 401 27.40 7.14 -1.21
CA ASP A 401 27.32 5.89 -1.96
C ASP A 401 25.90 5.48 -2.33
N TRP A 402 24.87 5.93 -1.60
CA TRP A 402 23.47 5.61 -1.91
C TRP A 402 22.63 6.82 -2.34
N PHE A 403 22.99 8.03 -1.90
CA PHE A 403 22.23 9.23 -2.18
C PHE A 403 22.26 9.62 -3.67
N ASP A 404 23.41 9.60 -4.33
CA ASP A 404 23.58 10.00 -5.73
C ASP A 404 23.92 8.85 -6.68
N ASN A 405 23.80 7.60 -6.22
CA ASN A 405 24.27 6.45 -6.96
C ASN A 405 23.14 5.54 -7.39
N ASP A 406 22.67 5.68 -8.63
CA ASP A 406 21.64 4.81 -9.21
C ASP A 406 22.02 3.32 -9.11
N ALA A 407 23.32 2.98 -9.26
CA ALA A 407 23.79 1.60 -9.16
C ALA A 407 23.58 1.00 -7.76
N PHE A 408 23.61 1.82 -6.69
CA PHE A 408 23.29 1.36 -5.34
C PHE A 408 21.92 0.69 -5.27
N TRP A 409 20.90 1.31 -5.87
CA TRP A 409 19.52 0.85 -5.80
C TRP A 409 19.26 -0.45 -6.59
N TRP A 410 20.14 -0.79 -7.54
CA TRP A 410 20.09 -2.01 -8.34
C TRP A 410 21.10 -3.07 -7.86
N ASN A 411 22.00 -2.73 -6.96
CA ASN A 411 23.05 -3.62 -6.46
C ASN A 411 22.49 -4.62 -5.46
N GLU A 412 22.79 -5.89 -5.61
CA GLU A 412 22.41 -6.94 -4.66
C GLU A 412 22.92 -6.67 -3.23
N ASN A 413 24.08 -6.03 -3.08
CA ASN A 413 24.64 -5.66 -1.78
C ASN A 413 23.87 -4.50 -1.10
N ALA A 414 23.11 -3.72 -1.84
CA ALA A 414 22.31 -2.64 -1.28
C ALA A 414 21.20 -3.14 -0.35
N THR A 415 20.93 -4.43 -0.38
CA THR A 415 19.84 -5.05 0.39
C THR A 415 20.29 -5.73 1.67
N ASP A 416 21.58 -5.94 1.85
CA ASP A 416 22.11 -6.74 2.96
C ASP A 416 21.74 -6.19 4.34
N TRP A 417 21.68 -4.88 4.46
CA TRP A 417 21.38 -4.20 5.71
C TRP A 417 19.96 -3.66 5.80
N ALA A 418 19.24 -3.57 4.68
CA ALA A 418 17.85 -3.17 4.67
C ALA A 418 16.89 -4.36 4.67
N TYR A 419 17.45 -5.57 4.41
CA TYR A 419 16.50 -6.60 4.08
C TYR A 419 16.78 -8.01 4.39
N THR A 420 17.64 -8.30 5.24
CA THR A 420 17.64 -9.62 5.86
C THR A 420 16.52 -9.77 6.87
N ALA A 421 15.67 -8.76 7.02
CA ALA A 421 14.58 -8.77 7.99
C ALA A 421 15.05 -9.45 9.29
N THR A 422 16.11 -8.92 9.89
CA THR A 422 16.84 -9.57 10.98
C THR A 422 15.97 -9.87 12.21
N TRP A 423 14.84 -9.20 12.29
CA TRP A 423 13.79 -9.45 13.28
C TRP A 423 12.82 -10.58 12.90
N ALA A 424 12.77 -10.98 11.62
CA ALA A 424 11.84 -12.02 11.19
C ALA A 424 12.36 -13.40 11.59
N ALA A 425 11.47 -14.26 12.06
CA ALA A 425 11.78 -15.67 12.22
C ALA A 425 12.19 -16.25 10.87
N ARG A 426 13.34 -16.94 10.80
CA ARG A 426 13.87 -17.55 9.58
C ARG A 426 14.28 -16.53 8.51
N HIS A 427 14.84 -15.40 8.93
CA HIS A 427 15.38 -14.40 8.01
C HIS A 427 16.45 -14.96 7.04
N GLU A 428 17.15 -16.02 7.43
CA GLU A 428 18.13 -16.75 6.62
C GLU A 428 17.53 -17.43 5.37
N ASP A 429 16.21 -17.66 5.36
CA ASP A 429 15.50 -18.22 4.21
C ASP A 429 15.16 -17.15 3.15
N HIS A 430 15.39 -15.87 3.45
CA HIS A 430 15.05 -14.77 2.54
C HIS A 430 16.26 -14.46 1.66
N PRO A 431 16.18 -14.70 0.35
CA PRO A 431 17.26 -14.36 -0.55
C PRO A 431 17.46 -12.85 -0.63
N ILE A 432 18.70 -12.43 -0.89
CA ILE A 432 19.01 -11.04 -1.18
C ILE A 432 18.25 -10.59 -2.41
N TYR A 433 17.62 -9.42 -2.33
CA TYR A 433 16.79 -8.88 -3.39
C TYR A 433 16.96 -7.36 -3.48
N THR A 434 17.26 -6.83 -4.67
CA THR A 434 17.51 -5.40 -4.85
C THR A 434 16.28 -4.54 -4.58
N PRO A 435 16.41 -3.32 -4.05
CA PRO A 435 15.27 -2.46 -3.71
C PRO A 435 14.30 -2.21 -4.88
N VAL A 436 14.82 -1.92 -6.06
CA VAL A 436 14.01 -1.63 -7.26
C VAL A 436 13.23 -2.85 -7.71
N HIS A 437 13.88 -4.01 -7.78
CA HIS A 437 13.22 -5.27 -8.11
C HIS A 437 12.13 -5.61 -7.08
N ARG A 438 12.41 -5.36 -5.82
CA ARG A 438 11.51 -5.64 -4.71
C ARG A 438 10.20 -4.84 -4.83
N TYR A 439 10.30 -3.53 -5.05
CA TYR A 439 9.14 -2.68 -5.27
C TYR A 439 8.31 -3.14 -6.47
N ALA A 440 8.93 -3.23 -7.64
CA ALA A 440 8.25 -3.62 -8.87
C ALA A 440 7.60 -5.00 -8.76
N ARG A 441 8.32 -6.00 -8.21
CA ARG A 441 7.81 -7.35 -8.03
C ARG A 441 6.61 -7.38 -7.08
N ASN A 442 6.71 -6.71 -5.92
CA ASN A 442 5.63 -6.69 -4.95
C ASN A 442 4.36 -6.04 -5.51
N ILE A 443 4.50 -4.91 -6.21
CA ILE A 443 3.33 -4.26 -6.84
C ILE A 443 2.71 -5.17 -7.89
N ILE A 444 3.51 -5.75 -8.80
CA ILE A 444 3.02 -6.64 -9.86
C ILE A 444 2.29 -7.86 -9.29
N VAL A 445 2.90 -8.55 -8.31
CA VAL A 445 2.31 -9.74 -7.72
C VAL A 445 1.05 -9.39 -6.91
N SER A 446 1.09 -8.32 -6.10
CA SER A 446 -0.06 -7.86 -5.32
C SER A 446 -1.27 -7.53 -6.22
N LEU A 447 -1.06 -6.83 -7.35
CA LEU A 447 -2.13 -6.52 -8.31
C LEU A 447 -2.72 -7.77 -8.97
N ASN A 448 -1.93 -8.82 -9.16
CA ASN A 448 -2.43 -10.10 -9.65
C ASN A 448 -3.27 -10.85 -8.61
N HIS A 449 -3.10 -10.52 -7.31
CA HIS A 449 -3.69 -11.22 -6.17
C HIS A 449 -4.58 -10.30 -5.32
N TRP A 450 -5.50 -9.56 -5.96
CA TRP A 450 -6.63 -8.83 -5.36
C TRP A 450 -6.29 -7.55 -4.59
N VAL A 451 -5.02 -7.13 -4.50
CA VAL A 451 -4.67 -5.85 -3.89
C VAL A 451 -5.09 -4.70 -4.83
N GLU A 452 -5.81 -3.73 -4.28
CA GLU A 452 -6.45 -2.65 -5.04
C GLU A 452 -5.61 -1.38 -5.13
N GLY A 453 -4.62 -1.23 -4.28
CA GLY A 453 -3.77 -0.03 -4.25
C GLY A 453 -2.46 -0.26 -3.52
N TRP A 454 -1.52 0.67 -3.76
CA TRP A 454 -0.19 0.66 -3.16
C TRP A 454 0.17 2.04 -2.65
N ILE A 455 0.56 2.12 -1.37
CA ILE A 455 1.10 3.32 -0.74
C ILE A 455 2.49 2.99 -0.21
N ASP A 456 3.47 3.76 -0.64
CA ASP A 456 4.80 3.77 -0.06
C ASP A 456 4.84 4.60 1.22
N TRP A 457 5.86 4.43 2.07
CA TRP A 457 6.02 5.22 3.28
C TRP A 457 6.45 6.66 2.93
N ASN A 458 7.42 7.24 3.59
CA ASN A 458 7.81 8.64 3.40
C ASN A 458 8.09 9.00 1.93
N VAL A 459 7.37 9.98 1.40
CA VAL A 459 7.57 10.40 0.00
C VAL A 459 8.89 11.14 -0.21
N VAL A 460 9.36 11.89 0.80
CA VAL A 460 10.59 12.66 0.81
C VAL A 460 11.30 12.49 2.14
N LEU A 461 12.60 12.24 2.12
CA LEU A 461 13.46 12.25 3.29
C LEU A 461 14.77 13.01 3.00
N ASP A 462 15.52 13.32 4.05
CA ASP A 462 16.86 13.86 3.90
C ASP A 462 17.85 12.79 3.40
N LYS A 463 19.04 13.19 2.98
CA LYS A 463 20.04 12.26 2.43
C LYS A 463 20.52 11.17 3.40
N ARG A 464 20.16 11.26 4.68
CA ARG A 464 20.42 10.26 5.71
C ARG A 464 19.25 9.30 5.92
N GLY A 465 18.10 9.57 5.31
CA GLY A 465 16.88 8.79 5.51
C GLY A 465 16.04 9.25 6.70
N GLY A 466 16.12 10.53 7.06
CA GLY A 466 15.37 11.18 8.13
C GLY A 466 14.77 12.52 7.71
N PRO A 467 14.48 13.40 8.69
CA PRO A 467 14.69 13.23 10.13
C PRO A 467 13.82 12.12 10.73
N ASN A 468 14.28 11.56 11.83
CA ASN A 468 13.57 10.55 12.59
C ASN A 468 13.99 10.67 14.06
N HIS A 469 13.04 10.87 14.99
CA HIS A 469 13.36 11.17 16.38
C HIS A 469 13.87 9.97 17.19
N VAL A 470 13.79 8.76 16.60
CA VAL A 470 14.24 7.51 17.23
C VAL A 470 15.41 6.85 16.51
N GLY A 471 15.86 7.42 15.39
CA GLY A 471 16.99 6.89 14.62
C GLY A 471 16.64 5.72 13.69
N ASN A 472 15.37 5.50 13.39
CA ASN A 472 14.92 4.52 12.41
C ASN A 472 14.98 5.10 10.99
N TYR A 473 16.19 5.23 10.42
CA TYR A 473 16.39 5.83 9.11
C TYR A 473 15.94 4.91 7.97
N CYS A 474 15.27 5.49 6.96
CA CYS A 474 14.69 4.76 5.84
C CYS A 474 15.05 5.38 4.48
N GLY A 475 14.90 4.60 3.41
CA GLY A 475 14.90 5.12 2.05
C GLY A 475 13.59 5.81 1.71
N ALA A 476 13.62 6.75 0.77
CA ALA A 476 12.42 7.38 0.21
C ALA A 476 12.52 7.47 -1.32
N PRO A 477 11.41 7.59 -2.03
CA PRO A 477 11.42 7.86 -3.46
C PRO A 477 12.22 9.11 -3.83
N ILE A 478 12.17 10.14 -2.98
CA ILE A 478 12.91 11.39 -3.18
C ILE A 478 13.77 11.65 -1.94
N MET A 479 15.07 11.87 -2.17
CA MET A 479 16.03 12.17 -1.14
C MET A 479 16.59 13.59 -1.35
N ILE A 480 16.74 14.36 -0.28
CA ILE A 480 17.17 15.76 -0.36
C ILE A 480 18.34 16.02 0.57
N ASP A 481 19.41 16.61 0.04
CA ASP A 481 20.42 17.23 0.87
C ASP A 481 19.93 18.62 1.31
N VAL A 482 19.44 18.73 2.53
CA VAL A 482 18.88 19.98 3.07
C VAL A 482 19.91 21.13 3.17
N GLN A 483 21.22 20.82 3.15
CA GLN A 483 22.27 21.85 3.20
C GLN A 483 22.53 22.49 1.83
N SER A 484 22.62 21.68 0.79
CA SER A 484 22.86 22.15 -0.58
C SER A 484 21.59 22.44 -1.36
N GLY A 485 20.46 21.90 -0.93
CA GLY A 485 19.20 21.92 -1.68
C GLY A 485 19.18 20.93 -2.87
N HIS A 486 20.16 20.02 -2.96
CA HIS A 486 20.18 19.01 -4.00
C HIS A 486 19.04 18.00 -3.81
N VAL A 487 18.25 17.78 -4.87
CA VAL A 487 17.13 16.84 -4.89
C VAL A 487 17.49 15.64 -5.75
N TYR A 488 17.48 14.47 -5.14
CA TYR A 488 17.74 13.20 -5.81
C TYR A 488 16.46 12.38 -5.94
N TYR A 489 16.02 12.15 -7.17
CA TYR A 489 14.93 11.23 -7.50
C TYR A 489 15.52 9.83 -7.67
N THR A 490 15.27 8.97 -6.69
CA THR A 490 15.83 7.61 -6.68
C THR A 490 15.22 6.74 -7.78
N PRO A 491 15.83 5.63 -8.18
CA PRO A 491 15.20 4.69 -9.11
C PRO A 491 13.82 4.19 -8.64
N ILE A 492 13.57 4.12 -7.31
CA ILE A 492 12.25 3.78 -6.75
C ILE A 492 11.20 4.82 -7.14
N PHE A 493 11.54 6.14 -7.13
CA PHE A 493 10.64 7.18 -7.60
C PHE A 493 10.16 6.90 -9.03
N TYR A 494 11.07 6.57 -9.93
CA TYR A 494 10.73 6.31 -11.34
C TYR A 494 9.89 5.05 -11.51
N VAL A 495 10.13 4.01 -10.70
CA VAL A 495 9.29 2.81 -10.70
C VAL A 495 7.87 3.12 -10.22
N LEU A 496 7.73 3.79 -9.07
CA LEU A 496 6.42 4.19 -8.54
C LEU A 496 5.69 5.13 -9.54
N ALA A 497 6.41 6.07 -10.14
CA ALA A 497 5.88 6.97 -11.15
C ALA A 497 5.42 6.20 -12.40
N GLN A 498 6.17 5.19 -12.84
CA GLN A 498 5.79 4.37 -13.99
C GLN A 498 4.50 3.59 -13.75
N PHE A 499 4.33 3.01 -12.57
CA PHE A 499 3.09 2.36 -12.17
C PHE A 499 1.95 3.37 -12.01
N SER A 500 2.15 4.44 -11.26
CA SER A 500 1.09 5.41 -10.95
C SER A 500 0.56 6.15 -12.19
N ARG A 501 1.43 6.50 -13.15
CA ARG A 501 1.03 7.15 -14.41
C ARG A 501 0.24 6.25 -15.35
N THR A 502 0.44 4.94 -15.25
CA THR A 502 -0.08 3.97 -16.21
C THR A 502 -1.17 3.07 -15.65
N ILE A 503 -1.38 3.12 -14.32
CA ILE A 503 -2.44 2.44 -13.57
C ILE A 503 -3.17 3.51 -12.77
N ARG A 504 -4.44 3.76 -13.12
CA ARG A 504 -5.19 4.88 -12.54
C ARG A 504 -6.38 4.41 -11.69
N PRO A 505 -6.87 5.25 -10.77
CA PRO A 505 -8.12 4.97 -10.06
C PRO A 505 -9.25 4.63 -11.02
N GLY A 506 -9.95 3.52 -10.74
CA GLY A 506 -11.03 3.03 -11.60
C GLY A 506 -10.60 2.03 -12.67
N ASP A 507 -9.30 1.88 -12.95
CA ASP A 507 -8.81 0.79 -13.79
C ASP A 507 -9.18 -0.57 -13.18
N ARG A 508 -9.37 -1.57 -14.02
CA ARG A 508 -9.63 -2.95 -13.61
C ARG A 508 -8.38 -3.80 -13.84
N ALA A 509 -7.90 -4.47 -12.80
CA ALA A 509 -6.93 -5.54 -13.00
C ALA A 509 -7.53 -6.62 -13.90
N VAL A 510 -6.71 -7.18 -14.78
CA VAL A 510 -7.09 -8.26 -15.70
C VAL A 510 -6.11 -9.42 -15.58
N GLN A 511 -6.53 -10.60 -16.03
CA GLN A 511 -5.66 -11.77 -15.96
C GLN A 511 -4.44 -11.58 -16.85
N ALA A 512 -3.25 -11.68 -16.26
CA ALA A 512 -1.97 -11.83 -16.91
C ALA A 512 -1.38 -13.19 -16.55
N SER A 513 -0.85 -13.90 -17.53
CA SER A 513 -0.14 -15.16 -17.32
C SER A 513 1.16 -15.18 -18.09
N LYS A 514 2.17 -15.88 -17.57
CA LYS A 514 3.49 -16.00 -18.18
C LYS A 514 3.78 -17.45 -18.55
N HIS A 515 4.49 -17.62 -19.65
CA HIS A 515 5.07 -18.88 -20.10
C HIS A 515 6.54 -18.57 -20.38
N LEU A 516 7.44 -19.15 -19.59
CA LEU A 516 8.86 -18.89 -19.67
C LEU A 516 9.57 -20.14 -20.19
N ASP A 517 10.23 -20.00 -21.35
CA ASP A 517 10.97 -21.11 -21.96
C ASP A 517 12.45 -21.00 -21.61
N GLY A 518 12.93 -21.97 -20.79
CA GLY A 518 14.33 -22.02 -20.34
C GLY A 518 14.75 -20.92 -19.36
N LEU A 519 13.77 -20.20 -18.75
CA LEU A 519 14.01 -19.19 -17.72
C LEU A 519 13.43 -19.65 -16.38
N GLU A 520 14.05 -19.19 -15.29
CA GLU A 520 13.49 -19.36 -13.94
C GLU A 520 12.16 -18.59 -13.80
N ASP A 521 11.29 -19.05 -12.91
CA ASP A 521 9.94 -18.49 -12.78
C ASP A 521 9.94 -17.01 -12.34
N ASP A 522 10.91 -16.58 -11.55
CA ASP A 522 11.06 -15.21 -11.09
C ASP A 522 11.88 -14.29 -12.02
N ALA A 523 12.36 -14.83 -13.15
CA ALA A 523 13.12 -14.04 -14.13
C ALA A 523 12.29 -12.91 -14.78
N LEU A 524 10.99 -13.16 -15.00
CA LEU A 524 10.08 -12.20 -15.62
C LEU A 524 8.75 -12.20 -14.88
N HIS A 525 8.32 -11.03 -14.42
CA HIS A 525 7.01 -10.82 -13.80
C HIS A 525 6.13 -9.95 -14.68
N ALA A 526 4.82 -10.16 -14.64
CA ALA A 526 3.86 -9.36 -15.39
C ALA A 526 2.54 -9.21 -14.64
N SER A 527 1.93 -8.02 -14.74
CA SER A 527 0.52 -7.76 -14.41
C SER A 527 -0.10 -6.85 -15.46
N ALA A 528 -1.42 -6.75 -15.48
CA ALA A 528 -2.09 -5.86 -16.42
C ALA A 528 -3.35 -5.26 -15.82
N THR A 529 -3.66 -4.04 -16.28
CA THR A 529 -4.92 -3.35 -16.02
C THR A 529 -5.55 -2.87 -17.31
N ILE A 530 -6.86 -2.61 -17.29
CA ILE A 530 -7.61 -2.01 -18.38
C ILE A 530 -8.47 -0.86 -17.86
N ASN A 531 -8.46 0.27 -18.55
CA ASN A 531 -9.29 1.41 -18.21
C ASN A 531 -10.66 1.38 -18.93
N SER A 532 -11.51 2.37 -18.64
CA SER A 532 -12.84 2.52 -19.24
C SER A 532 -12.79 2.79 -20.77
N ALA A 533 -11.68 3.31 -21.28
CA ALA A 533 -11.45 3.54 -22.72
C ALA A 533 -10.85 2.31 -23.43
N ASN A 534 -10.83 1.15 -22.76
CA ASN A 534 -10.22 -0.09 -23.26
C ASN A 534 -8.70 0.02 -23.55
N LEU A 535 -8.00 0.91 -22.86
CA LEU A 535 -6.55 0.96 -22.93
C LEU A 535 -5.98 -0.01 -21.87
N VAL A 536 -5.30 -1.04 -22.35
CA VAL A 536 -4.58 -2.02 -21.52
C VAL A 536 -3.20 -1.47 -21.18
N SER A 537 -2.81 -1.55 -19.90
CA SER A 537 -1.46 -1.26 -19.41
C SER A 537 -0.85 -2.53 -18.84
N VAL A 538 0.22 -3.03 -19.45
CA VAL A 538 0.94 -4.24 -19.02
C VAL A 538 2.23 -3.81 -18.34
N GLN A 539 2.41 -4.20 -17.09
CA GLN A 539 3.60 -3.95 -16.29
C GLN A 539 4.48 -5.18 -16.28
N LEU A 540 5.75 -5.03 -16.57
CA LEU A 540 6.71 -6.12 -16.60
C LEU A 540 7.95 -5.76 -15.79
N LEU A 541 8.56 -6.78 -15.17
CA LEU A 541 9.84 -6.68 -14.48
C LEU A 541 10.74 -7.82 -14.95
N ASN A 542 11.90 -7.47 -15.47
CA ASN A 542 13.01 -8.41 -15.72
C ASN A 542 14.02 -8.29 -14.55
N THR A 543 14.16 -9.36 -13.78
CA THR A 543 15.09 -9.42 -12.64
C THR A 543 16.48 -9.91 -13.03
N THR A 544 16.69 -10.30 -14.30
CA THR A 544 17.93 -10.91 -14.76
C THR A 544 18.94 -9.88 -15.29
N LYS A 545 20.20 -10.25 -15.29
CA LYS A 545 21.31 -9.45 -15.85
C LYS A 545 21.37 -9.49 -17.38
N HIS A 546 20.35 -10.04 -18.05
CA HIS A 546 20.28 -10.18 -19.51
C HIS A 546 18.94 -9.67 -20.05
N PRO A 547 18.90 -9.08 -21.26
CA PRO A 547 17.66 -8.77 -21.91
C PRO A 547 16.83 -10.03 -22.17
N ILE A 548 15.51 -9.95 -21.97
CA ILE A 548 14.58 -11.04 -22.25
C ILE A 548 13.72 -10.65 -23.45
N ARG A 549 13.77 -11.49 -24.50
CA ARG A 549 12.84 -11.41 -25.64
C ARG A 549 11.58 -12.19 -25.30
N TYR A 550 10.41 -11.59 -25.53
CA TYR A 550 9.12 -12.20 -25.25
C TYR A 550 8.05 -11.77 -26.26
N SER A 551 7.01 -12.59 -26.40
CA SER A 551 5.80 -12.22 -27.13
C SER A 551 4.75 -11.70 -26.15
N LEU A 552 4.22 -10.49 -26.36
CA LEU A 552 3.01 -10.02 -25.68
C LEU A 552 1.79 -10.44 -26.49
N GLN A 553 1.02 -11.38 -25.97
CA GLN A 553 -0.18 -11.91 -26.62
C GLN A 553 -1.45 -11.32 -26.00
N ILE A 554 -2.35 -10.82 -26.85
CA ILE A 554 -3.69 -10.35 -26.48
C ILE A 554 -4.66 -10.93 -27.51
N GLY A 555 -5.56 -11.80 -27.06
CA GLY A 555 -6.43 -12.56 -27.97
C GLY A 555 -5.62 -13.44 -28.93
N SER A 556 -5.94 -13.36 -30.22
CA SER A 556 -5.25 -14.11 -31.29
C SER A 556 -3.98 -13.42 -31.79
N GLN A 557 -3.68 -12.21 -31.34
CA GLN A 557 -2.60 -11.38 -31.85
C GLN A 557 -1.45 -11.26 -30.84
N PHE A 558 -0.23 -11.03 -31.34
CA PHE A 558 0.94 -10.82 -30.50
C PHE A 558 1.92 -9.80 -31.09
N ALA A 559 2.69 -9.17 -30.21
CA ALA A 559 3.83 -8.31 -30.52
C ALA A 559 5.12 -8.91 -29.95
N GLU A 560 6.22 -8.85 -30.73
CA GLU A 560 7.54 -9.29 -30.27
C GLU A 560 8.28 -8.13 -29.62
N LEU A 561 8.61 -8.28 -28.36
CA LEU A 561 9.22 -7.25 -27.53
C LEU A 561 10.50 -7.75 -26.88
N THR A 562 11.29 -6.81 -26.41
CA THR A 562 12.46 -7.10 -25.57
C THR A 562 12.41 -6.17 -24.36
N ILE A 563 12.55 -6.74 -23.17
CA ILE A 563 12.77 -5.97 -21.95
C ILE A 563 14.27 -6.02 -21.59
N ALA A 564 14.86 -4.86 -21.30
CA ALA A 564 16.26 -4.76 -20.93
C ALA A 564 16.58 -5.54 -19.64
N ALA A 565 17.86 -5.81 -19.40
CA ALA A 565 18.34 -6.36 -18.14
C ALA A 565 17.99 -5.45 -16.96
N ASN A 566 17.67 -6.02 -15.80
CA ASN A 566 17.35 -5.26 -14.59
C ASN A 566 16.47 -4.05 -14.90
N ALA A 567 15.24 -4.30 -15.37
CA ALA A 567 14.39 -3.25 -15.89
C ALA A 567 12.90 -3.46 -15.58
N VAL A 568 12.20 -2.36 -15.45
CA VAL A 568 10.72 -2.29 -15.43
C VAL A 568 10.27 -1.71 -16.78
N GLN A 569 9.37 -2.41 -17.45
CA GLN A 569 8.79 -1.99 -18.73
C GLN A 569 7.27 -1.91 -18.60
N THR A 570 6.68 -0.85 -19.13
CA THR A 570 5.22 -0.74 -19.30
C THR A 570 4.89 -0.74 -20.75
N VAL A 571 4.00 -1.63 -21.19
CA VAL A 571 3.49 -1.68 -22.56
C VAL A 571 2.02 -1.31 -22.54
N ARG A 572 1.63 -0.26 -23.27
CA ARG A 572 0.23 0.17 -23.39
C ARG A 572 -0.32 -0.24 -24.76
N VAL A 573 -1.54 -0.75 -24.77
CA VAL A 573 -2.21 -1.26 -25.97
C VAL A 573 -3.66 -0.81 -25.98
N GLN A 574 -4.08 -0.11 -27.03
CA GLN A 574 -5.48 0.26 -27.24
C GLN A 574 -6.20 -0.91 -27.92
N LEU A 575 -7.27 -1.44 -27.25
CA LEU A 575 -8.12 -2.48 -27.82
C LEU A 575 -9.19 -1.88 -28.72
#